data_d25ffbe2fa8dda412f4b238917e743f7
#
_entry.id   d25ffbe2fa8dda412f4b238917e743f7
#
_cell.length_a   1.000
_cell.length_b   1.000
_cell.length_c   1.000
_cell.angle_alpha   90.00
_cell.angle_beta   90.00
_cell.angle_gamma   90.00
#
_symmetry.space_group_name_H-M   'P 1'
#
loop_
_entity.id
_entity.type
_entity.pdbx_description
1 polymer ?
#
loop_
_entity_poly.entity_id
_entity_poly.type
_entity_poly.pdbx_seq_one_letter_code
_entity_poly.pdbx_strand_id
1 'polypeptide(L)' 'IALSTNDALSGSAENIAALLNRKNYYFVPFGQDDPQGKPSSLQADFSRMGEAAAAALEGRQLQPVLR' A
#
# COMPACT_ATOMS: atom_id res chain seq x y z
N ILE A 1 -5.25 2.93 -3.89
CA ILE A 1 -4.10 2.23 -4.49
C ILE A 1 -3.90 0.89 -3.78
N ALA A 2 -3.90 -0.17 -4.54
CA ALA A 2 -3.62 -1.50 -4.04
C ALA A 2 -2.28 -1.96 -4.64
N LEU A 3 -1.25 -2.03 -3.81
CA LEU A 3 0.08 -2.42 -4.26
C LEU A 3 0.19 -3.92 -4.52
N SER A 4 0.88 -4.29 -5.59
CA SER A 4 1.25 -5.67 -5.89
C SER A 4 2.48 -5.63 -6.78
N THR A 5 3.66 -5.50 -6.19
CA THR A 5 4.90 -5.36 -6.98
C THR A 5 6.10 -5.94 -6.25
N ASN A 6 6.99 -6.54 -7.02
CA ASN A 6 8.20 -7.18 -6.50
C ASN A 6 9.35 -6.19 -6.27
N ASP A 7 9.25 -4.96 -6.78
CA ASP A 7 10.30 -3.95 -6.63
C ASP A 7 9.89 -2.72 -5.81
N ALA A 8 8.85 -2.86 -4.99
CA ALA A 8 8.29 -1.75 -4.22
C ALA A 8 9.33 -1.08 -3.31
N LEU A 9 10.20 -1.87 -2.69
CA LEU A 9 11.24 -1.36 -1.79
C LEU A 9 12.56 -1.14 -2.50
N SER A 10 12.57 -1.20 -3.83
CA SER A 10 13.76 -0.93 -4.64
C SER A 10 13.42 0.05 -5.76
N GLY A 11 13.26 -0.40 -7.01
CA GLY A 11 13.06 0.49 -8.15
C GLY A 11 11.83 1.38 -8.07
N SER A 12 10.74 0.90 -7.47
CA SER A 12 9.50 1.68 -7.36
C SER A 12 9.35 2.44 -6.03
N ALA A 13 10.31 2.32 -5.12
CA ALA A 13 10.20 2.92 -3.78
C ALA A 13 9.97 4.43 -3.82
N GLU A 14 10.68 5.13 -4.69
CA GLU A 14 10.54 6.57 -4.85
C GLU A 14 9.13 6.98 -5.28
N ASN A 15 8.56 6.25 -6.22
CA ASN A 15 7.22 6.53 -6.73
C ASN A 15 6.16 6.26 -5.66
N ILE A 16 6.32 5.19 -4.90
CA ILE A 16 5.40 4.85 -3.82
C ILE A 16 5.47 5.92 -2.72
N ALA A 17 6.68 6.34 -2.34
CA ALA A 17 6.86 7.38 -1.34
C ALA A 17 6.21 8.70 -1.79
N ALA A 18 6.36 9.07 -3.07
CA ALA A 18 5.74 10.25 -3.62
C ALA A 18 4.21 10.20 -3.50
N LEU A 19 3.61 9.04 -3.81
CA LEU A 19 2.16 8.86 -3.71
C LEU A 19 1.68 8.88 -2.26
N LEU A 20 2.43 8.28 -1.34
CA LEU A 20 2.10 8.31 0.09
C LEU A 20 2.09 9.73 0.64
N ASN A 21 2.89 10.60 0.05
CA ASN A 21 3.05 11.98 0.50
C ASN A 21 2.03 12.94 -0.13
N ARG A 22 1.22 12.49 -1.09
CA ARG A 22 0.25 13.33 -1.78
C ARG A 22 -1.13 13.28 -1.11
N LYS A 23 -1.83 14.41 -1.13
CA LYS A 23 -3.22 14.48 -0.65
C LYS A 23 -4.14 13.74 -1.61
N ASN A 24 -5.18 13.14 -1.07
CA ASN A 24 -6.25 12.48 -1.82
C ASN A 24 -5.83 11.20 -2.53
N TYR A 25 -4.68 10.63 -2.15
CA TYR A 25 -4.26 9.29 -2.57
C TYR A 25 -4.27 8.40 -1.34
N TYR A 26 -5.02 7.32 -1.40
CA TYR A 26 -5.22 6.42 -0.26
C TYR A 26 -4.83 5.01 -0.64
N PHE A 27 -4.20 4.31 0.28
CA PHE A 27 -3.68 2.97 0.05
C PHE A 27 -4.53 1.94 0.76
N VAL A 28 -4.71 0.78 0.12
CA VAL A 28 -5.15 -0.42 0.83
C VAL A 28 -3.99 -0.84 1.71
N PRO A 29 -4.21 -1.17 2.99
CA PRO A 29 -3.13 -1.62 3.87
C PRO A 29 -2.28 -2.69 3.20
N PHE A 30 -0.98 -2.60 3.35
CA PHE A 30 -0.03 -3.44 2.63
C PHE A 30 1.15 -3.83 3.52
N GLY A 31 1.90 -4.82 3.06
CA GLY A 31 3.09 -5.27 3.77
C GLY A 31 3.89 -6.22 2.89
N GLN A 32 4.97 -6.74 3.45
CA GLN A 32 5.76 -7.75 2.77
C GLN A 32 5.03 -9.09 2.84
N ASP A 33 4.87 -9.72 1.67
CA ASP A 33 4.22 -11.04 1.60
C ASP A 33 5.24 -12.18 1.78
N ASP A 34 6.50 -11.95 1.40
CA ASP A 34 7.56 -12.94 1.52
C ASP A 34 8.89 -12.25 1.75
N PRO A 35 9.18 -11.78 3.00
CA PRO A 35 10.40 -11.03 3.28
C PRO A 35 11.69 -11.80 3.00
N GLN A 36 11.66 -13.12 3.09
CA GLN A 36 12.82 -13.97 2.88
C GLN A 36 13.10 -14.18 1.40
N GLY A 37 12.08 -14.59 0.64
CA GLY A 37 12.22 -14.89 -0.77
C GLY A 37 12.07 -13.70 -1.69
N LYS A 38 11.31 -12.68 -1.26
CA LYS A 38 11.03 -11.47 -2.04
C LYS A 38 11.18 -10.23 -1.16
N PRO A 39 12.42 -9.88 -0.78
CA PRO A 39 12.65 -8.83 0.22
C PRO A 39 12.19 -7.43 -0.21
N SER A 40 12.05 -7.18 -1.51
CA SER A 40 11.61 -5.87 -2.02
C SER A 40 10.15 -5.82 -2.41
N SER A 41 9.41 -6.92 -2.24
CA SER A 41 8.01 -7.01 -2.65
C SER A 41 7.08 -6.43 -1.60
N LEU A 42 6.06 -5.69 -2.05
CA LEU A 42 4.94 -5.28 -1.20
C LEU A 42 3.64 -5.75 -1.83
N GLN A 43 2.74 -6.21 -0.97
CA GLN A 43 1.45 -6.74 -1.39
C GLN A 43 0.35 -6.14 -0.54
N ALA A 44 -0.69 -5.62 -1.20
CA ALA A 44 -1.87 -5.13 -0.51
C ALA A 44 -2.64 -6.28 0.13
N ASP A 45 -3.30 -5.98 1.23
CA ASP A 45 -4.25 -6.90 1.85
C ASP A 45 -5.59 -6.70 1.15
N PHE A 46 -5.85 -7.50 0.12
CA PHE A 46 -7.05 -7.37 -0.69
C PHE A 46 -8.34 -7.63 0.10
N SER A 47 -8.26 -8.33 1.21
CA SER A 47 -9.44 -8.55 2.07
C SER A 47 -9.95 -7.25 2.69
N ARG A 48 -9.13 -6.19 2.70
CA ARG A 48 -9.49 -4.90 3.27
C ARG A 48 -9.80 -3.83 2.23
N MET A 49 -9.95 -4.21 0.96
CA MET A 49 -10.23 -3.23 -0.11
C MET A 49 -11.52 -2.46 0.11
N GLY A 50 -12.59 -3.15 0.53
CA GLY A 50 -13.89 -2.50 0.78
C GLY A 50 -13.80 -1.46 1.89
N GLU A 51 -13.14 -1.77 2.99
CA GLU A 51 -12.90 -0.85 4.09
C GLU A 51 -12.05 0.35 3.65
N ALA A 52 -11.00 0.07 2.87
CA ALA A 52 -10.10 1.11 2.37
C ALA A 52 -10.84 2.09 1.44
N ALA A 53 -11.68 1.55 0.55
CA ALA A 53 -12.48 2.36 -0.35
C ALA A 53 -13.47 3.24 0.42
N ALA A 54 -14.14 2.69 1.42
CA ALA A 54 -15.07 3.43 2.26
C ALA A 54 -14.37 4.57 3.01
N ALA A 55 -13.17 4.29 3.56
CA ALA A 55 -12.38 5.30 4.26
C ALA A 55 -11.92 6.41 3.30
N ALA A 56 -11.52 6.04 2.08
CA ALA A 56 -11.08 6.99 1.07
C ALA A 56 -12.21 7.95 0.68
N LEU A 57 -13.44 7.45 0.56
CA LEU A 57 -14.59 8.30 0.28
C LEU A 57 -14.86 9.32 1.38
N GLU A 58 -14.38 9.05 2.59
CA GLU A 58 -14.46 9.98 3.72
C GLU A 58 -13.20 10.83 3.87
N GLY A 59 -12.26 10.73 2.94
CA GLY A 59 -11.00 11.46 2.99
C GLY A 59 -10.00 10.93 4.01
N ARG A 60 -10.10 9.66 4.41
CA ARG A 60 -9.24 9.04 5.41
C ARG A 60 -8.43 7.88 4.85
N GLN A 61 -7.20 7.77 5.31
CA GLN A 61 -6.39 6.57 5.09
C GLN A 61 -6.77 5.51 6.12
N LEU A 62 -7.19 4.34 5.67
CA LEU A 62 -7.47 3.21 6.57
C LEU A 62 -6.20 2.80 7.30
N GLN A 63 -6.26 2.70 8.62
CA GLN A 63 -5.12 2.35 9.46
C GLN A 63 -5.32 0.99 10.14
N PRO A 64 -4.25 0.28 10.43
CA PRO A 64 -2.86 0.61 10.08
C PRO A 64 -2.60 0.42 8.59
N VAL A 65 -1.86 1.35 7.97
CA VAL A 65 -1.54 1.25 6.55
C VAL A 65 -0.49 0.16 6.28
N LEU A 66 0.39 -0.08 7.24
CA LEU A 66 1.36 -1.18 7.21
C LEU A 66 0.87 -2.32 8.09
N ARG A 67 0.77 -3.48 7.52
CA ARG A 67 0.35 -4.67 8.24
C ARG A 67 1.54 -5.50 8.70
#